data_6687356f2f005f007925b1b43d168767
#
_entry.id   6687356f2f005f007925b1b43d168767
#
_cell.length_a   1.000
_cell.length_b   1.000
_cell.length_c   1.000
_cell.angle_alpha   90.00
_cell.angle_beta   90.00
_cell.angle_gamma   90.00
#
_symmetry.space_group_name_H-M   'P 1'
#
loop_
_entity.id
_entity.type
_entity.pdbx_description
1 polymer ?
#
loop_
_entity_poly.entity_id
_entity_poly.type
_entity_poly.pdbx_seq_one_letter_code
_entity_poly.pdbx_strand_id
1 'polypeptide(L)'
;LYEDEDGIIWVGTDGGGLNRLEPKSNRFTHYPNTYGYKVASITRYNERELLMYFFSKGLYLFDKRTGNLRSFTLLNDRRNEEIIHSGISVNVDYFDTDKINLFADKIYTYDKSTGSFTIAHVADSSRYYGTVQRFYSDKDITYLFGRNYILRLDHAENAAVCLLAFGSKAVINAACRDDEGNFWIGTDKGLFHYDVNTQALNEIKTNMFRE
;
A
#
# COMPACT_ATOMS: atom_id res chain seq x y z
N LEU A 1 0.66 2.90 -9.36
CA LEU A 1 1.85 2.61 -10.17
C LEU A 1 2.73 1.62 -9.41
N TYR A 2 3.31 0.68 -10.14
CA TYR A 2 4.26 -0.29 -9.61
C TYR A 2 5.37 -0.52 -10.64
N GLU A 3 6.64 -0.41 -10.25
CA GLU A 3 7.79 -0.74 -11.07
C GLU A 3 8.31 -2.11 -10.64
N ASP A 4 8.46 -3.03 -11.60
CA ASP A 4 8.99 -4.36 -11.32
C ASP A 4 10.53 -4.40 -11.48
N GLU A 5 11.13 -5.56 -11.17
CA GLU A 5 12.58 -5.77 -11.18
C GLU A 5 13.23 -5.62 -12.55
N ASP A 6 12.45 -5.75 -13.62
CA ASP A 6 12.88 -5.54 -15.00
C ASP A 6 12.80 -4.06 -15.42
N GLY A 7 12.37 -3.18 -14.51
CA GLY A 7 12.13 -1.77 -14.76
C GLY A 7 10.88 -1.50 -15.60
N ILE A 8 9.95 -2.45 -15.63
CA ILE A 8 8.66 -2.30 -16.27
C ILE A 8 7.71 -1.57 -15.33
N ILE A 9 7.04 -0.55 -15.84
CA ILE A 9 6.07 0.22 -15.06
C ILE A 9 4.66 -0.30 -15.35
N TRP A 10 4.01 -0.80 -14.31
CA TRP A 10 2.63 -1.25 -14.33
C TRP A 10 1.71 -0.13 -13.85
N VAL A 11 0.71 0.19 -14.67
CA VAL A 11 -0.19 1.32 -14.45
C VAL A 11 -1.61 0.81 -14.28
N GLY A 12 -2.11 0.87 -13.06
CA GLY A 12 -3.52 0.65 -12.77
C GLY A 12 -4.30 1.94 -12.92
N THR A 13 -5.46 1.87 -13.55
CA THR A 13 -6.32 3.04 -13.83
C THR A 13 -7.72 2.86 -13.24
N ASP A 14 -8.48 3.95 -13.20
CA ASP A 14 -9.88 3.95 -12.78
C ASP A 14 -10.78 3.69 -14.00
N GLY A 15 -11.08 2.41 -14.25
CA GLY A 15 -11.91 1.94 -15.36
C GLY A 15 -11.17 1.57 -16.65
N GLY A 16 -9.94 2.05 -16.86
CA GLY A 16 -9.12 1.65 -18.01
C GLY A 16 -8.28 0.38 -17.79
N GLY A 17 -8.44 -0.28 -16.63
CA GLY A 17 -7.74 -1.53 -16.34
C GLY A 17 -6.24 -1.41 -16.12
N LEU A 18 -5.52 -2.49 -16.41
CA LEU A 18 -4.08 -2.61 -16.28
C LEU A 18 -3.37 -2.27 -17.58
N ASN A 19 -2.29 -1.51 -17.46
CA ASN A 19 -1.40 -1.16 -18.56
C ASN A 19 0.05 -1.43 -18.16
N ARG A 20 0.90 -1.68 -19.15
CA ARG A 20 2.33 -1.95 -19.01
C ARG A 20 3.10 -0.96 -19.86
N LEU A 21 4.04 -0.24 -19.27
CA LEU A 21 4.98 0.62 -19.96
C LEU A 21 6.38 0.04 -19.85
N GLU A 22 7.03 -0.13 -21.00
CA GLU A 22 8.45 -0.48 -21.12
C GLU A 22 9.25 0.82 -21.38
N PRO A 23 9.89 1.44 -20.38
CA PRO A 23 10.54 2.73 -20.57
C PRO A 23 11.66 2.70 -21.62
N LYS A 24 12.43 1.60 -21.66
CA LYS A 24 13.57 1.45 -22.59
C LYS A 24 13.15 1.42 -24.06
N SER A 25 12.01 0.83 -24.38
CA SER A 25 11.46 0.73 -25.74
C SER A 25 10.36 1.74 -26.02
N ASN A 26 9.95 2.50 -25.01
CA ASN A 26 8.79 3.39 -25.02
C ASN A 26 7.51 2.69 -25.49
N ARG A 27 7.40 1.39 -25.18
CA ARG A 27 6.27 0.55 -25.59
C ARG A 27 5.20 0.54 -24.50
N PHE A 28 3.97 0.83 -24.92
CA PHE A 28 2.80 0.78 -24.06
C PHE A 28 1.90 -0.39 -24.48
N THR A 29 1.54 -1.24 -23.53
CA THR A 29 0.66 -2.40 -23.74
C THR A 29 -0.55 -2.29 -22.83
N HIS A 30 -1.73 -2.50 -23.38
CA HIS A 30 -2.99 -2.51 -22.68
C HIS A 30 -3.52 -3.93 -22.53
N TYR A 31 -4.15 -4.26 -21.40
CA TYR A 31 -4.71 -5.58 -21.12
C TYR A 31 -6.24 -5.53 -21.09
N PRO A 32 -6.92 -5.88 -22.21
CA PRO A 32 -8.37 -5.73 -22.37
C PRO A 32 -9.20 -6.53 -21.37
N ASN A 33 -8.69 -7.66 -20.87
CA ASN A 33 -9.37 -8.49 -19.87
C ASN A 33 -9.45 -7.85 -18.49
N THR A 34 -8.81 -6.71 -18.30
CA THR A 34 -8.89 -5.89 -17.08
C THR A 34 -9.71 -4.61 -17.29
N TYR A 35 -10.23 -4.39 -18.49
CA TYR A 35 -10.99 -3.20 -18.83
C TYR A 35 -12.31 -3.12 -18.05
N GLY A 36 -12.70 -1.92 -17.67
CA GLY A 36 -13.85 -1.67 -16.81
C GLY A 36 -13.58 -1.85 -15.30
N TYR A 37 -12.38 -2.33 -14.93
CA TYR A 37 -12.01 -2.45 -13.53
C TYR A 37 -11.21 -1.23 -13.05
N LYS A 38 -11.49 -0.83 -11.82
CA LYS A 38 -10.65 0.12 -11.09
C LYS A 38 -9.53 -0.64 -10.38
N VAL A 39 -8.32 -0.50 -10.89
CA VAL A 39 -7.12 -1.10 -10.30
C VAL A 39 -6.64 -0.21 -9.16
N ALA A 40 -6.92 -0.60 -7.94
CA ALA A 40 -6.60 0.22 -6.76
C ALA A 40 -5.20 -0.07 -6.21
N SER A 41 -4.69 -1.30 -6.36
CA SER A 41 -3.37 -1.67 -5.91
C SER A 41 -2.72 -2.73 -6.80
N ILE A 42 -1.40 -2.67 -6.92
CA ILE A 42 -0.58 -3.63 -7.66
C ILE A 42 0.68 -3.87 -6.84
N THR A 43 1.05 -5.13 -6.65
CA THR A 43 2.33 -5.52 -6.05
C THR A 43 2.82 -6.84 -6.63
N ARG A 44 4.08 -7.19 -6.39
CA ARG A 44 4.63 -8.49 -6.74
C ARG A 44 4.01 -9.60 -5.89
N TYR A 45 3.59 -10.68 -6.52
CA TYR A 45 3.26 -11.93 -5.83
C TYR A 45 4.40 -12.93 -5.88
N ASN A 46 5.01 -13.07 -7.05
CA ASN A 46 6.22 -13.84 -7.32
C ASN A 46 6.88 -13.30 -8.59
N GLU A 47 7.92 -13.96 -9.10
CA GLU A 47 8.64 -13.52 -10.31
C GLU A 47 7.74 -13.42 -11.56
N ARG A 48 6.71 -14.26 -11.62
CA ARG A 48 5.80 -14.36 -12.78
C ARG A 48 4.49 -13.62 -12.60
N GLU A 49 3.99 -13.48 -11.39
CA GLU A 49 2.65 -12.99 -11.13
C GLU A 49 2.65 -11.70 -10.31
N LEU A 50 1.73 -10.81 -10.65
CA LEU A 50 1.36 -9.64 -9.85
C LEU A 50 0.12 -9.96 -9.03
N LEU A 51 0.08 -9.52 -7.79
CA LEU A 51 -1.11 -9.48 -6.98
C LEU A 51 -1.75 -8.10 -7.14
N MET A 52 -3.03 -8.09 -7.48
CA MET A 52 -3.77 -6.88 -7.79
C MET A 52 -5.05 -6.83 -6.96
N TYR A 53 -5.42 -5.64 -6.51
CA TYR A 53 -6.74 -5.39 -5.96
C TYR A 53 -7.57 -4.57 -6.92
N PHE A 54 -8.70 -5.13 -7.34
CA PHE A 54 -9.72 -4.42 -8.08
C PHE A 54 -10.81 -3.94 -7.13
N PHE A 55 -11.05 -2.65 -7.10
CA PHE A 55 -12.06 -2.05 -6.23
C PHE A 55 -13.43 -2.73 -6.45
N SER A 56 -14.08 -3.13 -5.36
CA SER A 56 -15.35 -3.88 -5.34
C SER A 56 -15.33 -5.24 -6.03
N LYS A 57 -14.17 -5.76 -6.44
CA LYS A 57 -14.04 -7.09 -7.08
C LYS A 57 -13.12 -8.02 -6.31
N GLY A 58 -12.22 -7.45 -5.47
CA GLY A 58 -11.30 -8.22 -4.65
C GLY A 58 -9.92 -8.42 -5.26
N LEU A 59 -9.23 -9.45 -4.77
CA LEU A 59 -7.85 -9.76 -5.14
C LEU A 59 -7.78 -10.69 -6.34
N TYR A 60 -6.81 -10.43 -7.21
CA TYR A 60 -6.54 -11.21 -8.41
C TYR A 60 -5.04 -11.40 -8.60
N LEU A 61 -4.67 -12.53 -9.19
CA LEU A 61 -3.33 -12.77 -9.71
C LEU A 61 -3.32 -12.59 -11.22
N PHE A 62 -2.33 -11.83 -11.67
CA PHE A 62 -2.11 -11.53 -13.07
C PHE A 62 -0.77 -12.12 -13.52
N ASP A 63 -0.79 -13.01 -14.49
CA ASP A 63 0.41 -13.60 -15.09
C ASP A 63 1.04 -12.62 -16.07
N LYS A 64 2.24 -12.12 -15.75
CA LYS A 64 2.98 -11.12 -16.55
C LYS A 64 3.30 -11.62 -17.97
N ARG A 65 3.46 -12.93 -18.15
CA ARG A 65 3.86 -13.54 -19.44
C ARG A 65 2.66 -13.78 -20.36
N THR A 66 1.56 -14.31 -19.81
CA THR A 66 0.40 -14.70 -20.61
C THR A 66 -0.68 -13.62 -20.65
N GLY A 67 -0.66 -12.67 -19.73
CA GLY A 67 -1.73 -11.70 -19.52
C GLY A 67 -2.98 -12.29 -18.86
N ASN A 68 -2.94 -13.54 -18.41
CA ASN A 68 -4.08 -14.18 -17.78
C ASN A 68 -4.36 -13.61 -16.39
N LEU A 69 -5.62 -13.41 -16.11
CA LEU A 69 -6.14 -12.94 -14.84
C LEU A 69 -6.95 -14.06 -14.18
N ARG A 70 -6.66 -14.34 -12.90
CA ARG A 70 -7.43 -15.28 -12.10
C ARG A 70 -7.76 -14.70 -10.73
N SER A 71 -8.92 -15.02 -10.21
CA SER A 71 -9.29 -14.63 -8.84
C SER A 71 -8.29 -15.22 -7.85
N PHE A 72 -7.83 -14.40 -6.94
CA PHE A 72 -7.05 -14.84 -5.79
C PHE A 72 -8.02 -15.17 -4.66
N THR A 73 -8.56 -16.38 -4.74
CA THR A 73 -9.47 -16.90 -3.73
C THR A 73 -8.65 -17.48 -2.60
N LEU A 74 -8.75 -16.87 -1.46
CA LEU A 74 -8.20 -17.39 -0.22
C LEU A 74 -9.10 -18.49 0.24
N LEU A 75 -8.57 -19.69 0.32
CA LEU A 75 -9.33 -20.90 0.63
C LEU A 75 -10.25 -20.70 1.85
N ASN A 76 -11.55 -20.78 1.61
CA ASN A 76 -12.63 -21.03 2.58
C ASN A 76 -12.78 -20.10 3.79
N ASP A 77 -12.23 -18.91 3.81
CA ASP A 77 -12.38 -18.00 4.93
C ASP A 77 -13.38 -16.87 4.62
N ARG A 78 -14.40 -16.69 5.47
CA ARG A 78 -15.37 -15.57 5.42
C ARG A 78 -14.68 -14.19 5.43
N ARG A 79 -13.44 -14.12 5.90
CA ARG A 79 -12.62 -12.90 5.90
C ARG A 79 -12.30 -12.38 4.51
N ASN A 80 -12.31 -13.23 3.47
CA ASN A 80 -12.21 -12.78 2.10
C ASN A 80 -13.37 -11.88 1.69
N GLU A 81 -14.57 -12.23 2.09
CA GLU A 81 -15.76 -11.44 1.81
C GLU A 81 -15.68 -10.09 2.52
N GLU A 82 -15.19 -10.06 3.77
CA GLU A 82 -15.01 -8.82 4.52
C GLU A 82 -13.99 -7.89 3.85
N ILE A 83 -12.84 -8.41 3.39
CA ILE A 83 -11.83 -7.64 2.66
C ILE A 83 -12.38 -7.16 1.31
N ILE A 84 -13.07 -8.03 0.57
CA ILE A 84 -13.64 -7.70 -0.75
C ILE A 84 -14.76 -6.67 -0.64
N HIS A 85 -15.59 -6.76 0.39
CA HIS A 85 -16.77 -5.90 0.56
C HIS A 85 -16.54 -4.68 1.43
N SER A 86 -15.32 -4.47 1.95
CA SER A 86 -15.01 -3.30 2.80
C SER A 86 -15.23 -1.95 2.09
N GLY A 87 -15.36 -1.93 0.75
CA GLY A 87 -15.51 -0.71 -0.03
C GLY A 87 -14.31 0.24 0.06
N ILE A 88 -13.28 -0.15 0.78
CA ILE A 88 -12.05 0.59 1.05
C ILE A 88 -10.99 0.16 0.05
N SER A 89 -10.16 1.10 -0.40
CA SER A 89 -8.98 0.76 -1.20
C SER A 89 -8.03 -0.10 -0.37
N VAL A 90 -7.73 -1.29 -0.86
CA VAL A 90 -6.73 -2.16 -0.26
C VAL A 90 -5.39 -1.86 -0.88
N ASN A 91 -4.41 -1.53 -0.06
CA ASN A 91 -3.02 -1.46 -0.49
C ASN A 91 -2.35 -2.80 -0.17
N VAL A 92 -1.67 -3.35 -1.15
CA VAL A 92 -1.00 -4.64 -1.03
C VAL A 92 0.49 -4.39 -0.99
N ASP A 93 1.14 -4.93 0.03
CA ASP A 93 2.58 -4.86 0.18
C ASP A 93 3.18 -6.25 0.25
N TYR A 94 4.40 -6.37 -0.28
CA TYR A 94 5.17 -7.60 -0.32
C TYR A 94 6.53 -7.34 0.33
N PHE A 95 6.71 -7.79 1.55
CA PHE A 95 7.93 -7.56 2.33
C PHE A 95 8.78 -8.83 2.54
N ASP A 96 8.18 -10.00 2.41
CA ASP A 96 8.82 -11.29 2.57
C ASP A 96 8.39 -12.22 1.45
N THR A 97 9.25 -13.18 1.06
CA THR A 97 8.94 -14.16 0.02
C THR A 97 7.66 -14.96 0.31
N ASP A 98 7.34 -15.15 1.59
CA ASP A 98 6.23 -15.99 2.03
C ASP A 98 5.05 -15.23 2.63
N LYS A 99 5.17 -13.92 2.87
CA LYS A 99 4.12 -13.12 3.49
C LYS A 99 3.72 -11.91 2.66
N ILE A 100 2.45 -11.51 2.76
CA ILE A 100 1.89 -10.33 2.11
C ILE A 100 1.05 -9.56 3.12
N ASN A 101 1.30 -8.26 3.27
CA ASN A 101 0.45 -7.39 4.08
C ASN A 101 -0.64 -6.77 3.23
N LEU A 102 -1.87 -6.80 3.73
CA LEU A 102 -3.04 -6.17 3.15
C LEU A 102 -3.52 -5.09 4.11
N PHE A 103 -3.57 -3.85 3.63
CA PHE A 103 -3.97 -2.70 4.42
C PHE A 103 -5.38 -2.25 4.01
N ALA A 104 -6.39 -2.61 4.82
CA ALA A 104 -7.79 -2.28 4.61
C ALA A 104 -8.38 -1.59 5.87
N ASP A 105 -9.54 -2.03 6.33
CA ASP A 105 -10.11 -1.65 7.64
C ASP A 105 -9.25 -2.15 8.82
N LYS A 106 -8.50 -3.21 8.57
CA LYS A 106 -7.50 -3.78 9.47
C LYS A 106 -6.21 -4.04 8.70
N ILE A 107 -5.17 -4.38 9.41
CA ILE A 107 -3.90 -4.83 8.84
C ILE A 107 -3.90 -6.35 8.88
N TYR A 108 -3.92 -6.97 7.70
CA TYR A 108 -3.90 -8.41 7.54
C TYR A 108 -2.53 -8.84 7.02
N THR A 109 -1.99 -9.92 7.56
CA THR A 109 -0.81 -10.59 7.02
C THR A 109 -1.25 -11.95 6.48
N TYR A 110 -1.06 -12.17 5.19
CA TYR A 110 -1.27 -13.43 4.52
C TYR A 110 0.04 -14.20 4.44
N ASP A 111 0.04 -15.43 4.92
CA ASP A 111 1.15 -16.37 4.84
C ASP A 111 0.90 -17.33 3.68
N LYS A 112 1.75 -17.26 2.63
CA LYS A 112 1.62 -18.08 1.42
C LYS A 112 1.88 -19.56 1.69
N SER A 113 2.72 -19.88 2.67
CA SER A 113 3.09 -21.26 3.00
C SER A 113 1.95 -22.03 3.66
N THR A 114 1.17 -21.34 4.49
CA THR A 114 0.03 -21.91 5.21
C THR A 114 -1.32 -21.60 4.56
N GLY A 115 -1.36 -20.61 3.67
CA GLY A 115 -2.61 -20.10 3.09
C GLY A 115 -3.50 -19.39 4.11
N SER A 116 -2.94 -18.95 5.23
CA SER A 116 -3.70 -18.36 6.33
C SER A 116 -3.50 -16.85 6.48
N PHE A 117 -4.48 -16.19 7.10
CA PHE A 117 -4.39 -14.79 7.49
C PHE A 117 -4.28 -14.63 8.99
N THR A 118 -3.46 -13.68 9.38
CA THR A 118 -3.47 -13.11 10.72
C THR A 118 -3.82 -11.63 10.66
N ILE A 119 -4.39 -11.12 11.73
CA ILE A 119 -4.68 -9.69 11.88
C ILE A 119 -3.64 -9.13 12.83
N ALA A 120 -2.96 -8.07 12.41
CA ALA A 120 -2.00 -7.40 13.26
C ALA A 120 -2.71 -6.72 14.44
N HIS A 121 -2.12 -6.81 15.61
CA HIS A 121 -2.57 -6.07 16.77
C HIS A 121 -2.22 -4.59 16.58
N VAL A 122 -3.21 -3.70 16.64
CA VAL A 122 -3.00 -2.26 16.62
C VAL A 122 -3.18 -1.72 18.02
N ALA A 123 -2.09 -1.27 18.63
CA ALA A 123 -2.14 -0.59 19.91
C ALA A 123 -2.91 0.73 19.72
N ASP A 124 -3.93 0.97 20.56
CA ASP A 124 -4.83 2.11 20.44
C ASP A 124 -5.55 2.20 19.08
N SER A 125 -6.32 1.15 18.77
CA SER A 125 -7.10 1.05 17.53
C SER A 125 -8.10 2.20 17.31
N SER A 126 -8.41 2.99 18.36
CA SER A 126 -9.25 4.18 18.24
C SER A 126 -8.64 5.27 17.36
N ARG A 127 -7.34 5.20 17.09
CA ARG A 127 -6.61 6.14 16.21
C ARG A 127 -6.43 5.64 14.79
N TYR A 128 -6.74 4.37 14.52
CA TYR A 128 -6.71 3.79 13.18
C TYR A 128 -8.06 4.01 12.50
N TYR A 129 -8.17 5.09 11.75
CA TYR A 129 -9.38 5.44 11.02
C TYR A 129 -9.15 5.33 9.52
N GLY A 130 -9.47 4.16 8.94
CA GLY A 130 -9.68 4.01 7.51
C GLY A 130 -8.40 3.76 6.69
N THR A 131 -8.43 4.20 5.47
CA THR A 131 -7.55 3.79 4.38
C THR A 131 -6.11 4.22 4.59
N VAL A 132 -5.18 3.28 4.49
CA VAL A 132 -3.76 3.56 4.28
C VAL A 132 -3.59 4.13 2.87
N GLN A 133 -2.99 5.31 2.79
CA GLN A 133 -2.79 6.02 1.52
C GLN A 133 -1.42 5.71 0.90
N ARG A 134 -0.41 5.52 1.75
CA ARG A 134 0.95 5.16 1.36
C ARG A 134 1.57 4.27 2.41
N PHE A 135 2.56 3.51 2.00
CA PHE A 135 3.38 2.72 2.91
C PHE A 135 4.83 2.66 2.40
N TYR A 136 5.74 2.43 3.34
CA TYR A 136 7.15 2.20 3.08
C TYR A 136 7.57 0.99 3.89
N SER A 137 7.90 -0.09 3.21
CA SER A 137 8.30 -1.35 3.83
C SER A 137 9.78 -1.60 3.66
N ASP A 138 10.36 -2.17 4.68
CA ASP A 138 11.60 -2.94 4.63
C ASP A 138 11.34 -4.33 5.22
N LYS A 139 12.39 -5.11 5.40
CA LYS A 139 12.27 -6.50 5.85
C LYS A 139 11.55 -6.66 7.19
N ASP A 140 11.76 -5.74 8.12
CA ASP A 140 11.35 -5.90 9.51
C ASP A 140 10.18 -4.98 9.88
N ILE A 141 10.03 -3.86 9.17
CA ILE A 141 9.09 -2.78 9.54
C ILE A 141 8.39 -2.22 8.30
N THR A 142 7.10 -1.95 8.45
CA THR A 142 6.34 -1.14 7.50
C THR A 142 5.80 0.12 8.18
N TYR A 143 6.06 1.27 7.57
CA TYR A 143 5.45 2.54 7.95
C TYR A 143 4.20 2.79 7.10
N LEU A 144 3.07 2.97 7.75
CA LEU A 144 1.76 3.14 7.14
C LEU A 144 1.28 4.57 7.33
N PHE A 145 1.00 5.25 6.24
CA PHE A 145 0.50 6.63 6.23
C PHE A 145 -1.00 6.61 5.93
N GLY A 146 -1.79 6.90 6.93
CA GLY A 146 -3.21 7.16 6.77
C GLY A 146 -3.48 8.63 6.48
N ARG A 147 -4.75 9.02 6.53
CA ARG A 147 -5.15 10.40 6.24
C ARG A 147 -4.55 11.43 7.22
N ASN A 148 -4.39 11.06 8.48
CA ASN A 148 -3.93 11.96 9.54
C ASN A 148 -3.11 11.25 10.63
N TYR A 149 -2.55 10.09 10.30
CA TYR A 149 -1.75 9.30 11.23
C TYR A 149 -0.62 8.58 10.51
N ILE A 150 0.39 8.17 11.28
CA ILE A 150 1.47 7.28 10.86
C ILE A 150 1.52 6.12 11.84
N LEU A 151 1.45 4.89 11.32
CA LEU A 151 1.68 3.68 12.11
C LEU A 151 3.01 3.06 11.71
N ARG A 152 3.63 2.39 12.66
CA ARG A 152 4.77 1.48 12.45
C ARG A 152 4.30 0.06 12.73
N LEU A 153 4.29 -0.78 11.72
CA LEU A 153 4.01 -2.22 11.81
C LEU A 153 5.34 -2.97 11.97
N ASP A 154 5.46 -3.71 13.03
CA ASP A 154 6.53 -4.68 13.25
C ASP A 154 6.10 -6.04 12.72
N HIS A 155 6.87 -6.59 11.77
CA HIS A 155 6.49 -7.85 11.10
C HIS A 155 6.71 -9.07 11.98
N ALA A 156 7.73 -9.05 12.86
CA ALA A 156 8.02 -10.16 13.75
C ALA A 156 6.96 -10.30 14.85
N GLU A 157 6.53 -9.18 15.39
CA GLU A 157 5.50 -9.13 16.43
C GLU A 157 4.08 -9.15 15.87
N ASN A 158 3.91 -8.93 14.56
CA ASN A 158 2.62 -8.70 13.91
C ASN A 158 1.78 -7.65 14.67
N ALA A 159 2.42 -6.56 15.04
CA ALA A 159 1.85 -5.50 15.85
C ALA A 159 2.17 -4.12 15.27
N ALA A 160 1.19 -3.21 15.31
CA ALA A 160 1.35 -1.85 14.86
C ALA A 160 1.16 -0.87 16.02
N VAL A 161 2.01 0.15 16.04
CA VAL A 161 1.94 1.26 16.99
C VAL A 161 1.76 2.59 16.25
N CYS A 162 0.98 3.50 16.83
CA CYS A 162 0.83 4.85 16.28
C CYS A 162 2.04 5.70 16.69
N LEU A 163 2.82 6.11 15.68
CA LEU A 163 3.97 7.00 15.90
C LEU A 163 3.53 8.46 15.98
N LEU A 164 2.57 8.84 15.13
CA LEU A 164 2.12 10.21 15.01
C LEU A 164 0.64 10.25 14.64
N ALA A 165 -0.10 11.16 15.27
CA ALA A 165 -1.47 11.45 14.92
C ALA A 165 -1.68 12.96 14.88
N PHE A 166 -2.03 13.49 13.70
CA PHE A 166 -2.38 14.91 13.53
C PHE A 166 -3.80 15.24 14.04
N GLY A 167 -4.60 14.21 14.34
CA GLY A 167 -6.01 14.38 14.71
C GLY A 167 -6.80 15.05 13.59
N SER A 168 -7.67 16.00 13.93
CA SER A 168 -8.40 16.81 12.93
C SER A 168 -7.60 18.02 12.42
N LYS A 169 -6.35 18.19 12.86
CA LYS A 169 -5.58 19.42 12.62
C LYS A 169 -4.91 19.45 11.24
N ALA A 170 -4.54 18.30 10.68
CA ALA A 170 -3.90 18.24 9.38
C ALA A 170 -4.24 16.94 8.64
N VAL A 171 -4.26 17.03 7.32
CA VAL A 171 -4.45 15.90 6.40
C VAL A 171 -3.15 15.65 5.66
N ILE A 172 -2.63 14.43 5.74
CA ILE A 172 -1.46 14.00 4.99
C ILE A 172 -1.85 13.82 3.53
N ASN A 173 -1.21 14.58 2.63
CA ASN A 173 -1.43 14.52 1.19
C ASN A 173 -0.32 13.75 0.47
N ALA A 174 0.89 13.81 1.00
CA ALA A 174 2.06 13.15 0.44
C ALA A 174 3.04 12.77 1.55
N ALA A 175 3.81 11.74 1.30
CA ALA A 175 4.97 11.38 2.10
C ALA A 175 6.07 10.84 1.18
N CYS A 176 7.31 11.08 1.52
CA CYS A 176 8.46 10.42 0.91
C CYS A 176 9.51 10.12 1.98
N ARG A 177 10.25 9.04 1.78
CA ARG A 177 11.36 8.65 2.64
C ARG A 177 12.63 9.25 2.07
N ASP A 178 13.50 9.81 2.92
CA ASP A 178 14.84 10.26 2.54
C ASP A 178 15.88 9.14 2.67
N ASP A 179 17.11 9.45 2.24
CA ASP A 179 18.23 8.51 2.26
C ASP A 179 18.68 8.13 3.68
N GLU A 180 18.32 8.95 4.68
CA GLU A 180 18.59 8.70 6.10
C GLU A 180 17.49 7.84 6.76
N GLY A 181 16.42 7.56 6.03
CA GLY A 181 15.30 6.75 6.49
C GLY A 181 14.21 7.54 7.21
N ASN A 182 14.33 8.85 7.27
CA ASN A 182 13.33 9.76 7.82
C ASN A 182 12.22 10.07 6.80
N PHE A 183 11.18 10.79 7.21
CA PHE A 183 10.06 11.11 6.34
C PHE A 183 9.81 12.59 6.18
N TRP A 184 9.66 13.00 4.93
CA TRP A 184 9.08 14.28 4.54
C TRP A 184 7.58 14.11 4.35
N ILE A 185 6.78 14.91 5.05
CA ILE A 185 5.31 14.76 5.13
C ILE A 185 4.67 16.06 4.68
N GLY A 186 4.05 16.03 3.51
CA GLY A 186 3.24 17.14 3.00
C GLY A 186 1.80 17.03 3.50
N THR A 187 1.31 18.08 4.10
CA THR A 187 -0.06 18.18 4.61
C THR A 187 -0.79 19.39 4.05
N ASP A 188 -2.09 19.50 4.31
CA ASP A 188 -2.88 20.70 4.01
C ASP A 188 -2.51 21.92 4.90
N LYS A 189 -1.61 21.75 5.86
CA LYS A 189 -1.12 22.80 6.78
C LYS A 189 0.35 23.16 6.60
N GLY A 190 1.07 22.42 5.75
CA GLY A 190 2.49 22.68 5.48
C GLY A 190 3.30 21.40 5.31
N LEU A 191 4.61 21.60 5.27
CA LEU A 191 5.60 20.54 5.13
C LEU A 191 6.22 20.24 6.50
N PHE A 192 6.33 18.96 6.82
CA PHE A 192 6.95 18.47 8.04
C PHE A 192 8.06 17.48 7.72
N HIS A 193 9.07 17.45 8.58
CA HIS A 193 10.10 16.43 8.59
C HIS A 193 9.98 15.60 9.88
N TYR A 194 9.84 14.29 9.74
CA TYR A 194 9.75 13.35 10.85
C TYR A 194 11.02 12.51 10.93
N ASP A 195 11.75 12.69 12.01
CA ASP A 195 12.93 11.88 12.35
C ASP A 195 12.47 10.59 13.03
N VAL A 196 12.78 9.45 12.40
CA VAL A 196 12.33 8.12 12.86
C VAL A 196 13.04 7.71 14.15
N ASN A 197 14.31 8.10 14.34
CA ASN A 197 15.13 7.69 15.47
C ASN A 197 14.77 8.47 16.75
N THR A 198 14.59 9.77 16.61
CA THR A 198 14.25 10.66 17.73
C THR A 198 12.75 10.83 17.94
N GLN A 199 11.94 10.40 16.95
CA GLN A 199 10.49 10.60 16.88
C GLN A 199 10.11 12.09 16.88
N ALA A 200 11.02 12.96 16.49
CA ALA A 200 10.78 14.39 16.41
C ALA A 200 10.06 14.77 15.12
N LEU A 201 9.00 15.59 15.25
CA LEU A 201 8.29 16.19 14.13
C LEU A 201 8.63 17.67 14.05
N ASN A 202 9.25 18.09 12.96
CA ASN A 202 9.66 19.46 12.72
C ASN A 202 8.84 20.08 11.58
N GLU A 203 8.17 21.20 11.83
CA GLU A 203 7.54 21.98 10.78
C GLU A 203 8.59 22.75 10.01
N ILE A 204 8.56 22.63 8.69
CA ILE A 204 9.46 23.36 7.79
C ILE A 204 8.81 24.70 7.42
N LYS A 205 9.26 25.74 8.08
CA LYS A 205 8.81 27.12 7.81
C LYS A 205 9.53 27.64 6.57
N THR A 206 8.85 27.68 5.44
CA THR A 206 9.39 28.31 4.23
C THR A 206 8.87 29.74 4.15
N ASN A 207 9.78 30.70 4.00
CA ASN A 207 9.42 32.10 3.72
C ASN A 207 8.98 32.31 2.24
N MET A 208 8.85 31.23 1.45
CA MET A 208 8.62 31.30 0.02
C MET A 208 7.18 31.59 -0.41
N PHE A 209 6.21 31.59 0.50
CA PHE A 209 4.80 31.81 0.16
C PHE A 209 4.18 32.99 0.94
N ARG A 210 4.98 34.04 1.15
CA ARG A 210 4.45 35.33 1.58
C ARG A 210 4.46 36.28 0.40
N GLU A 211 3.45 36.17 -0.43
CA GLU A 211 2.91 37.25 -1.25
C GLU A 211 1.40 37.36 -1.03
#